data_e5af441fb269e99bcc30bd0b67095421
#
_entry.id   e5af441fb269e99bcc30bd0b67095421
#
_cell.length_a   1.000
_cell.length_b   1.000
_cell.length_c   1.000
_cell.angle_alpha   90.00
_cell.angle_beta   90.00
_cell.angle_gamma   90.00
#
_symmetry.space_group_name_H-M   'P 1'
#
loop_
_entity.id
_entity.type
_entity.pdbx_description
1 polymer ?
#
loop_
_entity_poly.entity_id
_entity_poly.type
_entity_poly.pdbx_seq_one_letter_code
_entity_poly.pdbx_strand_id
1 'polypeptide(L)'
;MTGVRAARTAAPSRTPRAPSAPRTPRGSRSRRLTPVLAAAAVLAGCATGTTEAAPDARRTTASAPDATETTAPAPASSSATGRTPQGTLLVADFGSDTVTFVDPGTPGSGKTAGPIASLEVGTAPYGLVVGEDGRAWVATAEGVAVVDTQRRTRIGTVPYETETGSVTTGEYRGGGMGIALAPDGRHVYVGVNVPDGNGTVEVIDTATREVTGVADVGRRPFDVDVSPDGREVYATDHDSFDVTAVDAGTLKTRRMEVAPYGTEGGPGSWLKPHYAVVRPEDGKLLLPFEGERLAVLDPGTGEVAIERMTANTHQHGAALAPDGTLVVVGTGPIGPDDEDPSLTVRTPDGKERIVPLDGPHEDVAVSADSRTAYVTGGFTRDGYGDGITVVDLHDEENEPVRLEAGNRPLGIAIL
;
A
#
# COMPACT_ATOMS: atom_id res chain seq x y z
N MET A 1 80.79 -9.83 8.34
CA MET A 1 81.13 -8.69 7.51
C MET A 1 79.87 -7.81 7.42
N THR A 2 79.80 -6.88 8.35
CA THR A 2 80.01 -5.44 8.23
C THR A 2 79.17 -4.80 7.13
N GLY A 3 78.24 -3.97 7.54
CA GLY A 3 77.75 -2.96 6.67
C GLY A 3 76.56 -2.20 7.14
N VAL A 4 76.77 -1.20 7.90
CA VAL A 4 76.33 0.20 7.83
C VAL A 4 74.85 0.53 7.88
N ARG A 5 74.47 1.09 9.03
CA ARG A 5 73.24 1.94 9.26
C ARG A 5 73.41 3.27 8.54
N ALA A 6 72.32 3.67 7.85
CA ALA A 6 72.11 5.07 7.46
C ALA A 6 70.92 5.66 8.26
N ALA A 7 71.21 6.75 8.96
CA ALA A 7 70.25 7.54 9.71
C ALA A 7 69.35 8.38 8.77
N ARG A 8 68.02 8.42 8.99
CA ARG A 8 67.12 9.36 8.37
C ARG A 8 66.68 10.41 9.38
N THR A 9 67.01 11.64 9.07
CA THR A 9 66.62 12.87 9.75
C THR A 9 65.14 13.10 9.65
N ALA A 10 64.52 13.41 10.78
CA ALA A 10 63.15 13.81 10.90
C ALA A 10 62.94 15.26 10.43
N ALA A 11 61.90 15.52 9.66
CA ALA A 11 61.38 16.85 9.31
C ALA A 11 60.25 17.24 10.27
N PRO A 12 60.07 18.55 10.57
CA PRO A 12 59.13 19.00 11.61
C PRO A 12 57.68 19.01 11.16
N SER A 13 56.79 18.61 12.05
CA SER A 13 55.34 18.60 11.91
C SER A 13 54.76 20.02 11.80
N ARG A 14 53.96 20.26 10.78
CA ARG A 14 53.12 21.46 10.66
C ARG A 14 51.77 21.18 11.33
N THR A 15 51.41 21.98 12.33
CA THR A 15 50.08 22.06 12.94
C THR A 15 49.08 22.65 11.98
N PRO A 16 47.86 22.09 11.85
CA PRO A 16 46.78 22.73 11.07
C PRO A 16 46.15 23.88 11.85
N ARG A 17 45.98 24.98 11.16
CA ARG A 17 45.33 26.24 11.59
C ARG A 17 43.81 26.04 11.61
N ALA A 18 43.14 26.43 12.70
CA ALA A 18 41.71 26.42 12.87
C ALA A 18 41.00 27.35 11.88
N PRO A 19 39.82 27.01 11.36
CA PRO A 19 38.99 27.89 10.51
C PRO A 19 38.32 28.97 11.36
N SER A 20 38.38 30.20 10.84
CA SER A 20 37.77 31.41 11.40
C SER A 20 36.23 31.37 11.25
N ALA A 21 35.53 31.77 12.32
CA ALA A 21 34.08 31.91 12.37
C ALA A 21 33.55 32.99 11.41
N PRO A 22 32.35 32.82 10.84
CA PRO A 22 31.73 33.83 10.00
C PRO A 22 31.13 34.97 10.83
N ARG A 23 31.35 36.20 10.33
CA ARG A 23 30.86 37.45 10.88
C ARG A 23 29.34 37.60 10.64
N THR A 24 28.58 37.86 11.68
CA THR A 24 27.18 38.29 11.61
C THR A 24 27.03 39.70 11.03
N PRO A 25 26.07 39.98 10.14
CA PRO A 25 25.72 41.32 9.76
C PRO A 25 24.75 41.95 10.81
N ARG A 26 25.08 43.15 11.20
CA ARG A 26 24.30 44.03 12.09
C ARG A 26 23.11 44.62 11.32
N GLY A 27 21.92 44.49 11.89
CA GLY A 27 20.93 45.54 12.10
C GLY A 27 20.19 46.10 10.86
N SER A 28 18.91 45.73 10.76
CA SER A 28 17.94 46.72 10.25
C SER A 28 16.64 46.65 11.07
N ARG A 29 16.09 47.84 11.26
CA ARG A 29 15.11 48.24 12.25
C ARG A 29 13.75 47.56 12.09
N SER A 30 13.21 47.14 13.21
CA SER A 30 11.82 46.78 13.44
C SER A 30 10.85 47.91 13.03
N ARG A 31 9.91 47.59 12.13
CA ARG A 31 8.64 48.34 12.02
C ARG A 31 7.56 47.45 12.67
N ARG A 32 7.00 47.99 13.71
CA ARG A 32 5.82 47.46 14.40
C ARG A 32 4.60 47.62 13.47
N LEU A 33 3.94 46.54 13.16
CA LEU A 33 2.60 46.54 12.58
C LEU A 33 1.62 46.07 13.66
N THR A 34 0.71 46.94 13.99
CA THR A 34 -0.44 46.74 14.87
C THR A 34 -1.45 45.80 14.23
N PRO A 35 -2.08 44.88 14.98
CA PRO A 35 -3.19 44.09 14.47
C PRO A 35 -4.49 44.91 14.47
N VAL A 36 -5.15 44.92 13.34
CA VAL A 36 -6.52 45.41 13.18
C VAL A 36 -7.46 44.25 13.49
N LEU A 37 -8.21 44.39 14.57
CA LEU A 37 -9.37 43.54 14.87
C LEU A 37 -10.51 43.91 13.89
N ALA A 38 -10.95 42.95 13.07
CA ALA A 38 -12.22 43.04 12.34
C ALA A 38 -13.27 42.21 13.11
N ALA A 39 -14.22 42.90 13.71
CA ALA A 39 -15.40 42.31 14.32
C ALA A 39 -16.44 42.04 13.21
N ALA A 40 -16.84 40.79 13.03
CA ALA A 40 -17.99 40.45 12.19
C ALA A 40 -19.25 40.34 13.07
N ALA A 41 -20.20 41.22 12.79
CA ALA A 41 -21.50 41.24 13.45
C ALA A 41 -22.41 40.17 12.82
N VAL A 42 -23.01 39.37 13.68
CA VAL A 42 -24.10 38.43 13.35
C VAL A 42 -25.40 39.23 13.31
N LEU A 43 -26.07 39.24 12.17
CA LEU A 43 -27.46 39.70 12.05
C LEU A 43 -28.37 38.48 11.91
N ALA A 44 -29.13 38.23 12.98
CA ALA A 44 -30.27 37.35 12.97
C ALA A 44 -31.47 38.13 12.37
N GLY A 45 -32.06 37.60 11.33
CA GLY A 45 -33.31 38.08 10.73
C GLY A 45 -34.37 37.01 10.77
N CYS A 46 -35.35 37.17 11.70
CA CYS A 46 -36.62 36.48 11.68
C CYS A 46 -37.51 37.13 10.63
N ALA A 47 -38.13 36.33 9.77
CA ALA A 47 -39.34 36.74 9.03
C ALA A 47 -40.35 35.63 9.01
N THR A 48 -41.49 35.95 9.61
CA THR A 48 -42.72 35.17 9.73
C THR A 48 -43.64 35.39 8.52
N GLY A 49 -44.38 34.34 8.17
CA GLY A 49 -45.77 34.39 7.65
C GLY A 49 -45.89 34.46 6.13
N THR A 50 -46.64 33.70 5.51
CA THR A 50 -48.09 33.50 5.46
C THR A 50 -48.42 32.51 4.32
N THR A 51 -49.29 31.64 4.63
CA THR A 51 -50.08 30.75 3.74
C THR A 51 -50.87 31.53 2.68
N GLU A 52 -50.80 31.10 1.43
CA GLU A 52 -51.93 31.34 0.51
C GLU A 52 -52.10 30.18 -0.49
N ALA A 53 -53.36 29.87 -0.74
CA ALA A 53 -53.89 28.68 -1.35
C ALA A 53 -53.80 28.68 -2.89
N ALA A 54 -53.93 27.49 -3.44
CA ALA A 54 -53.98 27.15 -4.86
C ALA A 54 -55.13 27.81 -5.62
N PRO A 55 -55.09 27.84 -6.97
CA PRO A 55 -56.17 27.18 -7.68
C PRO A 55 -55.72 26.17 -8.76
N ASP A 56 -56.58 25.19 -8.82
CA ASP A 56 -56.80 24.13 -9.79
C ASP A 56 -56.78 24.61 -11.26
N ALA A 57 -56.05 23.89 -12.15
CA ALA A 57 -56.38 23.91 -13.58
C ALA A 57 -55.76 22.73 -14.36
N ARG A 58 -56.66 21.79 -14.64
CA ARG A 58 -56.78 21.07 -15.93
C ARG A 58 -55.63 20.19 -16.45
N ARG A 59 -55.94 18.93 -16.35
CA ARG A 59 -55.47 17.77 -17.10
C ARG A 59 -55.47 18.04 -18.63
N THR A 60 -54.27 17.88 -19.27
CA THR A 60 -54.21 17.53 -20.67
C THR A 60 -53.26 16.32 -20.80
N THR A 61 -53.84 15.26 -21.29
CA THR A 61 -53.20 14.00 -21.66
C THR A 61 -52.34 14.23 -22.91
N ALA A 62 -51.05 14.06 -22.79
CA ALA A 62 -50.17 13.85 -23.93
C ALA A 62 -49.44 12.51 -23.74
N SER A 63 -49.66 11.61 -24.67
CA SER A 63 -48.97 10.31 -24.76
C SER A 63 -47.49 10.50 -24.86
N ALA A 64 -46.73 9.81 -23.99
CA ALA A 64 -45.29 9.65 -24.10
C ALA A 64 -44.98 8.57 -25.15
N PRO A 65 -43.91 8.74 -25.94
CA PRO A 65 -43.43 7.67 -26.80
C PRO A 65 -42.66 6.62 -25.97
N ASP A 66 -42.86 5.38 -26.33
CA ASP A 66 -42.25 4.16 -25.85
C ASP A 66 -40.72 4.30 -25.78
N ALA A 67 -40.17 4.34 -24.60
CA ALA A 67 -38.74 4.20 -24.39
C ALA A 67 -38.42 2.71 -24.33
N THR A 68 -37.84 2.20 -25.39
CA THR A 68 -37.23 0.89 -25.41
C THR A 68 -36.11 0.86 -24.39
N GLU A 69 -36.35 0.22 -23.25
CA GLU A 69 -35.31 -0.16 -22.27
C GLU A 69 -34.32 -1.10 -22.96
N THR A 70 -33.17 -0.56 -23.34
CA THR A 70 -32.02 -1.38 -23.67
C THR A 70 -31.44 -1.90 -22.36
N THR A 71 -31.85 -3.09 -21.96
CA THR A 71 -31.27 -3.83 -20.86
C THR A 71 -29.82 -4.14 -21.24
N ALA A 72 -28.89 -3.49 -20.55
CA ALA A 72 -27.48 -3.91 -20.59
C ALA A 72 -27.40 -5.36 -20.12
N PRO A 73 -26.64 -6.24 -20.78
CA PRO A 73 -26.47 -7.61 -20.32
C PRO A 73 -25.77 -7.57 -18.95
N ALA A 74 -26.38 -8.23 -17.95
CA ALA A 74 -25.75 -8.52 -16.69
C ALA A 74 -24.43 -9.28 -16.97
N PRO A 75 -23.33 -9.00 -16.21
CA PRO A 75 -22.11 -9.75 -16.38
C PRO A 75 -22.40 -11.23 -16.15
N ALA A 76 -22.10 -12.04 -17.13
CA ALA A 76 -22.30 -13.48 -17.09
C ALA A 76 -21.43 -14.04 -15.96
N SER A 77 -22.05 -14.48 -14.87
CA SER A 77 -21.41 -15.33 -13.87
C SER A 77 -21.03 -16.65 -14.54
N SER A 78 -19.84 -16.72 -15.11
CA SER A 78 -19.31 -17.99 -15.65
C SER A 78 -18.84 -18.83 -14.46
N SER A 79 -19.71 -19.66 -13.92
CA SER A 79 -19.33 -20.75 -13.04
C SER A 79 -18.59 -21.82 -13.88
N ALA A 80 -17.31 -21.57 -14.15
CA ALA A 80 -16.44 -22.58 -14.69
C ALA A 80 -16.16 -23.63 -13.60
N THR A 81 -16.81 -24.78 -13.69
CA THR A 81 -16.65 -25.93 -12.81
C THR A 81 -15.31 -26.63 -13.06
N GLY A 82 -14.19 -25.94 -12.85
CA GLY A 82 -12.85 -26.47 -12.97
C GLY A 82 -12.02 -26.08 -11.74
N ARG A 83 -11.09 -26.96 -11.37
CA ARG A 83 -10.09 -26.62 -10.33
C ARG A 83 -9.26 -25.43 -10.81
N THR A 84 -8.98 -24.46 -9.91
CA THR A 84 -8.12 -23.34 -10.23
C THR A 84 -6.71 -23.82 -10.57
N PRO A 85 -6.14 -23.46 -11.72
CA PRO A 85 -4.77 -23.82 -12.08
C PRO A 85 -3.75 -23.19 -11.10
N GLN A 86 -2.64 -23.88 -10.89
CA GLN A 86 -1.50 -23.32 -10.16
C GLN A 86 -0.91 -22.15 -10.95
N GLY A 87 -0.46 -21.11 -10.26
CA GLY A 87 0.06 -19.88 -10.87
C GLY A 87 -1.01 -18.90 -11.34
N THR A 88 -2.30 -19.20 -11.09
CA THR A 88 -3.38 -18.22 -11.26
C THR A 88 -3.16 -17.03 -10.32
N LEU A 89 -3.33 -15.82 -10.81
CA LEU A 89 -3.30 -14.62 -10.00
C LEU A 89 -4.68 -14.41 -9.36
N LEU A 90 -4.70 -14.03 -8.10
CA LEU A 90 -5.88 -13.54 -7.40
C LEU A 90 -5.69 -12.06 -7.11
N VAL A 91 -6.62 -11.23 -7.52
CA VAL A 91 -6.50 -9.79 -7.50
C VAL A 91 -7.70 -9.17 -6.79
N ALA A 92 -7.45 -8.24 -5.88
CA ALA A 92 -8.49 -7.49 -5.20
C ALA A 92 -8.86 -6.25 -6.03
N ASP A 93 -10.06 -6.23 -6.59
CA ASP A 93 -10.53 -5.16 -7.47
C ASP A 93 -11.29 -4.11 -6.65
N PHE A 94 -10.58 -3.14 -6.13
CA PHE A 94 -11.09 -2.07 -5.27
C PHE A 94 -12.28 -1.31 -5.89
N GLY A 95 -12.27 -1.11 -7.20
CA GLY A 95 -13.30 -0.35 -7.91
C GLY A 95 -14.53 -1.15 -8.31
N SER A 96 -14.56 -2.46 -8.08
CA SER A 96 -15.70 -3.33 -8.46
C SER A 96 -16.20 -4.24 -7.36
N ASP A 97 -15.67 -4.11 -6.11
CA ASP A 97 -16.09 -4.90 -4.96
C ASP A 97 -15.89 -6.43 -5.15
N THR A 98 -14.94 -6.81 -5.99
CA THR A 98 -14.68 -8.20 -6.41
C THR A 98 -13.24 -8.63 -6.15
N VAL A 99 -13.00 -9.94 -6.22
CA VAL A 99 -11.70 -10.48 -6.55
C VAL A 99 -11.76 -11.15 -7.91
N THR A 100 -10.73 -10.96 -8.72
CA THR A 100 -10.61 -11.58 -10.05
C THR A 100 -9.50 -12.62 -10.07
N PHE A 101 -9.83 -13.80 -10.59
CA PHE A 101 -8.87 -14.86 -10.89
C PHE A 101 -8.37 -14.65 -12.32
N VAL A 102 -7.06 -14.51 -12.49
CA VAL A 102 -6.46 -14.24 -13.80
C VAL A 102 -5.46 -15.34 -14.15
N ASP A 103 -5.62 -15.95 -15.31
CA ASP A 103 -4.60 -16.85 -15.89
C ASP A 103 -3.52 -15.96 -16.51
N PRO A 104 -2.28 -15.93 -15.98
CA PRO A 104 -1.22 -15.12 -16.57
C PRO A 104 -0.73 -15.66 -17.93
N GLY A 105 -1.25 -16.81 -18.35
CA GLY A 105 -0.81 -17.49 -19.54
C GLY A 105 0.51 -18.25 -19.32
N THR A 106 0.82 -19.12 -20.27
CA THR A 106 2.14 -19.76 -20.33
C THR A 106 2.73 -19.42 -21.71
N PRO A 107 3.92 -18.83 -21.76
CA PRO A 107 4.58 -18.54 -23.04
C PRO A 107 4.59 -19.77 -23.95
N GLY A 108 4.11 -19.64 -25.20
CA GLY A 108 4.06 -20.72 -26.16
C GLY A 108 2.93 -21.73 -25.99
N SER A 109 2.04 -21.61 -25.00
CA SER A 109 0.92 -22.56 -24.79
C SER A 109 -0.24 -22.40 -25.75
N GLY A 110 -0.34 -21.28 -26.43
CA GLY A 110 -1.49 -20.92 -27.30
C GLY A 110 -2.77 -20.63 -26.54
N LYS A 111 -2.73 -20.59 -25.20
CA LYS A 111 -3.84 -20.14 -24.35
C LYS A 111 -3.80 -18.61 -24.24
N THR A 112 -4.97 -17.99 -24.30
CA THR A 112 -5.11 -16.56 -24.06
C THR A 112 -4.99 -16.29 -22.57
N ALA A 113 -4.05 -15.44 -22.18
CA ALA A 113 -3.94 -14.91 -20.81
C ALA A 113 -5.14 -13.98 -20.51
N GLY A 114 -5.58 -13.92 -19.27
CA GLY A 114 -6.64 -13.02 -18.85
C GLY A 114 -7.57 -13.55 -17.75
N PRO A 115 -8.65 -12.83 -17.44
CA PRO A 115 -9.59 -13.20 -16.40
C PRO A 115 -10.30 -14.54 -16.69
N ILE A 116 -10.36 -15.40 -15.67
CA ILE A 116 -11.07 -16.69 -15.74
C ILE A 116 -12.30 -16.75 -14.86
N ALA A 117 -12.38 -15.91 -13.83
CA ALA A 117 -13.54 -15.75 -12.97
C ALA A 117 -13.43 -14.43 -12.19
N SER A 118 -14.59 -13.89 -11.80
CA SER A 118 -14.69 -12.79 -10.82
C SER A 118 -15.72 -13.15 -9.74
N LEU A 119 -15.49 -12.71 -8.51
CA LEU A 119 -16.31 -13.05 -7.35
C LEU A 119 -16.49 -11.82 -6.46
N GLU A 120 -17.73 -11.48 -6.15
CA GLU A 120 -18.05 -10.41 -5.19
C GLU A 120 -17.60 -10.79 -3.78
N VAL A 121 -16.84 -9.89 -3.13
CA VAL A 121 -16.26 -10.14 -1.80
C VAL A 121 -16.67 -9.11 -0.75
N GLY A 122 -17.13 -7.94 -1.13
CA GLY A 122 -17.52 -6.83 -0.26
C GLY A 122 -16.86 -5.54 -0.73
N THR A 123 -17.29 -4.43 -0.10
CA THR A 123 -16.95 -3.08 -0.55
C THR A 123 -15.46 -2.79 -0.52
N ALA A 124 -14.96 -2.31 -1.63
CA ALA A 124 -13.61 -1.77 -1.79
C ALA A 124 -12.52 -2.70 -1.23
N PRO A 125 -12.36 -3.93 -1.74
CA PRO A 125 -11.32 -4.85 -1.29
C PRO A 125 -9.93 -4.24 -1.50
N TYR A 126 -9.06 -4.40 -0.49
CA TYR A 126 -7.73 -3.77 -0.48
C TYR A 126 -6.62 -4.85 -0.56
N GLY A 127 -6.03 -5.21 0.57
CA GLY A 127 -5.04 -6.28 0.63
C GLY A 127 -5.67 -7.68 0.62
N LEU A 128 -4.91 -8.68 0.22
CA LEU A 128 -5.30 -10.07 0.29
C LEU A 128 -4.10 -10.99 0.56
N VAL A 129 -4.36 -12.10 1.24
CA VAL A 129 -3.38 -13.17 1.45
C VAL A 129 -4.01 -14.52 1.17
N VAL A 130 -3.17 -15.51 0.81
CA VAL A 130 -3.62 -16.86 0.46
C VAL A 130 -2.87 -17.87 1.32
N GLY A 131 -3.62 -18.75 1.97
CA GLY A 131 -3.08 -19.85 2.75
C GLY A 131 -2.82 -21.09 1.91
N GLU A 132 -1.93 -21.95 2.40
CA GLU A 132 -1.64 -23.26 1.79
C GLU A 132 -2.87 -24.19 1.74
N ASP A 133 -3.87 -23.93 2.58
CA ASP A 133 -5.16 -24.62 2.60
C ASP A 133 -6.08 -24.23 1.42
N GLY A 134 -5.64 -23.30 0.57
CA GLY A 134 -6.37 -22.80 -0.57
C GLY A 134 -7.47 -21.81 -0.22
N ARG A 135 -7.42 -21.18 0.96
CA ARG A 135 -8.27 -20.06 1.32
C ARG A 135 -7.56 -18.75 1.10
N ALA A 136 -8.26 -17.81 0.49
CA ALA A 136 -7.85 -16.42 0.45
C ALA A 136 -8.64 -15.61 1.47
N TRP A 137 -7.95 -14.63 2.06
CA TRP A 137 -8.49 -13.68 3.03
C TRP A 137 -8.32 -12.28 2.44
N VAL A 138 -9.42 -11.58 2.28
CA VAL A 138 -9.47 -10.30 1.55
C VAL A 138 -10.00 -9.23 2.47
N ALA A 139 -9.20 -8.20 2.73
CA ALA A 139 -9.57 -7.06 3.55
C ALA A 139 -10.55 -6.15 2.79
N THR A 140 -11.75 -5.94 3.34
CA THR A 140 -12.79 -5.06 2.74
C THR A 140 -13.18 -3.95 3.71
N ALA A 141 -14.13 -3.09 3.32
CA ALA A 141 -14.63 -2.05 4.22
C ALA A 141 -15.47 -2.62 5.38
N GLU A 142 -16.13 -3.77 5.20
CA GLU A 142 -17.06 -4.33 6.19
C GLU A 142 -16.45 -5.46 7.04
N GLY A 143 -15.35 -6.04 6.61
CA GLY A 143 -14.76 -7.21 7.26
C GLY A 143 -13.74 -7.90 6.36
N VAL A 144 -13.26 -9.04 6.77
CA VAL A 144 -12.37 -9.89 5.98
C VAL A 144 -13.18 -10.96 5.27
N ALA A 145 -13.28 -10.88 3.94
CA ALA A 145 -13.93 -11.91 3.14
C ALA A 145 -13.05 -13.16 3.03
N VAL A 146 -13.65 -14.34 3.16
CA VAL A 146 -12.98 -15.63 3.06
C VAL A 146 -13.43 -16.32 1.76
N VAL A 147 -12.47 -16.67 0.91
CA VAL A 147 -12.69 -17.24 -0.42
C VAL A 147 -12.05 -18.63 -0.50
N ASP A 148 -12.80 -19.63 -0.95
CA ASP A 148 -12.25 -20.90 -1.43
C ASP A 148 -11.70 -20.69 -2.84
N THR A 149 -10.39 -20.64 -2.97
CA THR A 149 -9.74 -20.36 -4.25
C THR A 149 -9.89 -21.50 -5.25
N GLN A 150 -10.03 -22.72 -4.78
CA GLN A 150 -10.20 -23.90 -5.66
C GLN A 150 -11.62 -23.97 -6.23
N ARG A 151 -12.64 -23.63 -5.42
CA ARG A 151 -14.03 -23.61 -5.87
C ARG A 151 -14.45 -22.26 -6.41
N ARG A 152 -13.63 -21.22 -6.21
CA ARG A 152 -13.93 -19.82 -6.57
C ARG A 152 -15.25 -19.37 -5.96
N THR A 153 -15.40 -19.57 -4.67
CA THR A 153 -16.62 -19.20 -3.94
C THR A 153 -16.28 -18.47 -2.66
N ARG A 154 -17.05 -17.42 -2.34
CA ARG A 154 -16.99 -16.78 -1.02
C ARG A 154 -17.59 -17.72 0.03
N ILE A 155 -16.80 -18.05 1.05
CA ILE A 155 -17.21 -18.90 2.16
C ILE A 155 -17.96 -18.09 3.23
N GLY A 156 -17.57 -16.83 3.43
CA GLY A 156 -18.14 -15.92 4.42
C GLY A 156 -17.37 -14.63 4.53
N THR A 157 -17.74 -13.82 5.51
CA THR A 157 -17.03 -12.60 5.91
C THR A 157 -16.88 -12.60 7.42
N VAL A 158 -15.69 -12.25 7.92
CA VAL A 158 -15.41 -12.04 9.34
C VAL A 158 -15.55 -10.54 9.58
N PRO A 159 -16.57 -10.09 10.33
CA PRO A 159 -16.74 -8.67 10.62
C PRO A 159 -15.63 -8.18 11.56
N TYR A 160 -15.27 -6.90 11.46
CA TYR A 160 -14.34 -6.27 12.40
C TYR A 160 -15.00 -6.08 13.77
N GLU A 161 -14.22 -6.18 14.84
CA GLU A 161 -14.60 -5.72 16.18
C GLU A 161 -14.35 -4.22 16.36
N THR A 162 -13.42 -3.66 15.60
CA THR A 162 -13.11 -2.23 15.60
C THR A 162 -14.22 -1.43 14.91
N GLU A 163 -14.70 -0.40 15.57
CA GLU A 163 -15.68 0.54 15.02
C GLU A 163 -15.04 1.41 13.92
N THR A 164 -15.36 1.14 12.66
CA THR A 164 -14.77 1.83 11.49
C THR A 164 -15.62 2.95 10.91
N GLY A 165 -16.79 3.21 11.50
CA GLY A 165 -17.75 4.19 11.00
C GLY A 165 -18.58 3.68 9.83
N SER A 166 -19.07 4.60 9.01
CA SER A 166 -19.88 4.24 7.84
C SER A 166 -19.01 3.64 6.75
N VAL A 167 -19.52 2.59 6.09
CA VAL A 167 -18.87 2.00 4.91
C VAL A 167 -18.78 3.03 3.79
N THR A 168 -17.59 3.23 3.27
CA THR A 168 -17.30 4.14 2.15
C THR A 168 -16.34 3.49 1.17
N THR A 169 -16.11 4.11 0.02
CA THR A 169 -15.27 3.59 -1.07
C THR A 169 -14.04 4.46 -1.35
N GLY A 170 -13.73 5.43 -0.48
CA GLY A 170 -12.55 6.28 -0.65
C GLY A 170 -11.24 5.54 -0.33
N GLU A 171 -10.13 6.02 -0.84
CA GLU A 171 -8.78 5.49 -0.56
C GLU A 171 -8.51 5.34 0.94
N TYR A 172 -8.95 6.30 1.71
CA TYR A 172 -8.77 6.33 3.16
C TYR A 172 -10.02 5.91 3.92
N ARG A 173 -10.81 5.01 3.34
CA ARG A 173 -12.00 4.45 3.98
C ARG A 173 -11.69 3.74 5.28
N GLY A 174 -12.68 3.61 6.14
CA GLY A 174 -12.59 2.71 7.30
C GLY A 174 -12.58 1.24 6.87
N GLY A 175 -12.14 0.37 7.76
CA GLY A 175 -12.04 -1.06 7.53
C GLY A 175 -10.64 -1.53 7.14
N GLY A 176 -10.53 -2.78 6.73
CA GLY A 176 -9.25 -3.43 6.51
C GLY A 176 -8.47 -2.90 5.32
N MET A 177 -7.16 -2.77 5.50
CA MET A 177 -6.19 -2.37 4.49
C MET A 177 -5.13 -3.46 4.32
N GLY A 178 -3.96 -3.34 4.95
CA GLY A 178 -2.94 -4.37 4.95
C GLY A 178 -3.41 -5.65 5.65
N ILE A 179 -2.95 -6.80 5.18
CA ILE A 179 -3.35 -8.10 5.71
C ILE A 179 -2.22 -9.12 5.54
N ALA A 180 -1.93 -9.88 6.58
CA ALA A 180 -0.90 -10.91 6.56
C ALA A 180 -1.39 -12.22 7.17
N LEU A 181 -0.82 -13.34 6.72
CA LEU A 181 -1.06 -14.65 7.27
C LEU A 181 0.14 -15.07 8.14
N ALA A 182 -0.13 -15.58 9.33
CA ALA A 182 0.91 -16.19 10.16
C ALA A 182 1.63 -17.32 9.42
N PRO A 183 2.93 -17.53 9.64
CA PRO A 183 3.69 -18.60 8.97
C PRO A 183 3.14 -20.01 9.25
N ASP A 184 2.45 -20.20 10.37
CA ASP A 184 1.80 -21.48 10.71
C ASP A 184 0.39 -21.64 10.12
N GLY A 185 -0.12 -20.64 9.40
CA GLY A 185 -1.42 -20.61 8.76
C GLY A 185 -2.62 -20.51 9.72
N ARG A 186 -2.40 -20.30 11.03
CA ARG A 186 -3.48 -20.34 12.04
C ARG A 186 -4.14 -18.99 12.28
N HIS A 187 -3.46 -17.91 12.00
CA HIS A 187 -3.97 -16.56 12.23
C HIS A 187 -3.79 -15.69 11.00
N VAL A 188 -4.78 -14.86 10.76
CA VAL A 188 -4.70 -13.74 9.83
C VAL A 188 -4.69 -12.46 10.65
N TYR A 189 -3.79 -11.56 10.32
CA TYR A 189 -3.67 -10.25 10.91
C TYR A 189 -4.10 -9.21 9.90
N VAL A 190 -5.03 -8.34 10.27
CA VAL A 190 -5.54 -7.29 9.39
C VAL A 190 -5.41 -5.92 10.04
N GLY A 191 -4.80 -5.00 9.34
CA GLY A 191 -4.74 -3.59 9.70
C GLY A 191 -6.09 -2.92 9.41
N VAL A 192 -6.77 -2.47 10.47
CA VAL A 192 -8.09 -1.86 10.37
C VAL A 192 -7.96 -0.35 10.53
N ASN A 193 -8.23 0.40 9.46
CA ASN A 193 -8.22 1.84 9.48
C ASN A 193 -9.48 2.40 10.14
N VAL A 194 -9.28 3.33 11.06
CA VAL A 194 -10.34 4.15 11.68
C VAL A 194 -10.18 5.57 11.16
N PRO A 195 -11.12 6.10 10.37
CA PRO A 195 -11.05 7.47 9.88
C PRO A 195 -10.90 8.46 11.04
N ASP A 196 -9.93 9.37 10.90
CA ASP A 196 -9.60 10.40 11.92
C ASP A 196 -9.08 9.87 13.27
N GLY A 197 -8.85 8.56 13.41
CA GLY A 197 -8.35 7.90 14.63
C GLY A 197 -7.07 7.10 14.42
N ASN A 198 -6.63 6.47 15.50
CA ASN A 198 -5.67 5.38 15.42
C ASN A 198 -6.37 4.13 14.90
N GLY A 199 -5.65 3.32 14.14
CA GLY A 199 -6.12 2.03 13.68
C GLY A 199 -5.84 0.91 14.70
N THR A 200 -6.20 -0.28 14.29
CA THR A 200 -5.94 -1.51 15.05
C THR A 200 -5.34 -2.59 14.12
N VAL A 201 -4.71 -3.58 14.71
CA VAL A 201 -4.50 -4.89 14.09
C VAL A 201 -5.47 -5.87 14.75
N GLU A 202 -6.34 -6.47 13.96
CA GLU A 202 -7.21 -7.55 14.42
C GLU A 202 -6.63 -8.91 14.06
N VAL A 203 -6.76 -9.84 15.00
CA VAL A 203 -6.27 -11.22 14.88
C VAL A 203 -7.45 -12.14 14.62
N ILE A 204 -7.48 -12.80 13.48
CA ILE A 204 -8.53 -13.74 13.10
C ILE A 204 -7.98 -15.16 13.17
N ASP A 205 -8.64 -16.05 13.91
CA ASP A 205 -8.36 -17.47 13.90
C ASP A 205 -8.90 -18.10 12.59
N THR A 206 -8.03 -18.77 11.83
CA THR A 206 -8.38 -19.28 10.49
C THR A 206 -9.33 -20.49 10.54
N ALA A 207 -9.37 -21.21 11.64
CA ALA A 207 -10.24 -22.38 11.80
C ALA A 207 -11.66 -21.99 12.19
N THR A 208 -11.81 -21.08 13.19
CA THR A 208 -13.11 -20.58 13.65
C THR A 208 -13.66 -19.48 12.80
N ARG A 209 -12.79 -18.69 12.17
CA ARG A 209 -13.13 -17.47 11.41
C ARG A 209 -13.77 -16.43 12.32
N GLU A 210 -13.19 -16.23 13.47
CA GLU A 210 -13.59 -15.24 14.46
C GLU A 210 -12.40 -14.35 14.81
N VAL A 211 -12.67 -13.08 15.14
CA VAL A 211 -11.66 -12.20 15.73
C VAL A 211 -11.37 -12.70 17.14
N THR A 212 -10.11 -12.94 17.44
CA THR A 212 -9.64 -13.47 18.74
C THR A 212 -8.84 -12.46 19.54
N GLY A 213 -8.51 -11.33 18.92
CA GLY A 213 -7.77 -10.26 19.57
C GLY A 213 -7.71 -9.00 18.75
N VAL A 214 -7.53 -7.88 19.44
CA VAL A 214 -7.41 -6.54 18.86
C VAL A 214 -6.25 -5.83 19.53
N ALA A 215 -5.35 -5.24 18.76
CA ALA A 215 -4.22 -4.47 19.26
C ALA A 215 -4.26 -3.04 18.68
N ASP A 216 -4.11 -2.02 19.53
CA ASP A 216 -4.02 -0.63 19.08
C ASP A 216 -2.70 -0.38 18.35
N VAL A 217 -2.76 0.25 17.17
CA VAL A 217 -1.60 0.62 16.37
C VAL A 217 -1.64 2.11 16.02
N GLY A 218 -0.79 2.58 15.12
CA GLY A 218 -0.81 3.96 14.68
C GLY A 218 -1.97 4.28 13.74
N ARG A 219 -1.86 5.43 13.09
CA ARG A 219 -2.91 5.91 12.18
C ARG A 219 -2.71 5.32 10.80
N ARG A 220 -3.78 4.76 10.26
CA ARG A 220 -3.82 4.21 8.91
C ARG A 220 -2.77 3.11 8.70
N PRO A 221 -2.99 1.92 9.29
CA PRO A 221 -2.14 0.76 9.07
C PRO A 221 -2.31 0.27 7.62
N PHE A 222 -1.51 0.85 6.74
CA PHE A 222 -1.59 0.63 5.29
C PHE A 222 -1.18 -0.78 4.93
N ASP A 223 -0.15 -1.27 5.61
CA ASP A 223 0.41 -2.58 5.40
C ASP A 223 0.59 -3.34 6.70
N VAL A 224 0.58 -4.66 6.61
CA VAL A 224 0.79 -5.58 7.75
C VAL A 224 1.67 -6.72 7.31
N ASP A 225 2.75 -6.92 8.06
CA ASP A 225 3.71 -8.01 7.88
C ASP A 225 3.77 -8.89 9.13
N VAL A 226 4.34 -10.08 8.99
CA VAL A 226 4.60 -11.00 10.11
C VAL A 226 6.07 -11.38 10.11
N SER A 227 6.68 -11.39 11.30
CA SER A 227 8.06 -11.86 11.46
C SER A 227 8.21 -13.31 10.98
N PRO A 228 9.40 -13.73 10.48
CA PRO A 228 9.60 -15.08 9.97
C PRO A 228 9.32 -16.20 10.99
N ASP A 229 9.45 -15.89 12.28
CA ASP A 229 9.16 -16.83 13.38
C ASP A 229 7.70 -16.74 13.89
N GLY A 230 6.89 -15.85 13.33
CA GLY A 230 5.48 -15.66 13.68
C GLY A 230 5.22 -15.01 15.03
N ARG A 231 6.24 -14.43 15.67
CA ARG A 231 6.11 -13.88 17.04
C ARG A 231 5.70 -12.42 17.08
N GLU A 232 6.00 -11.68 16.04
CA GLU A 232 5.67 -10.27 15.92
C GLU A 232 4.90 -10.01 14.63
N VAL A 233 3.99 -9.07 14.70
CA VAL A 233 3.24 -8.51 13.58
C VAL A 233 3.61 -7.05 13.46
N TYR A 234 3.88 -6.58 12.27
CA TYR A 234 4.29 -5.21 12.00
C TYR A 234 3.21 -4.48 11.22
N ALA A 235 2.65 -3.42 11.79
CA ALA A 235 1.74 -2.53 11.09
C ALA A 235 2.51 -1.30 10.63
N THR A 236 2.51 -1.04 9.33
CA THR A 236 3.08 0.18 8.75
C THR A 236 2.04 1.29 8.80
N ASP A 237 2.24 2.22 9.75
CA ASP A 237 1.28 3.24 10.12
C ASP A 237 1.53 4.55 9.36
N HIS A 238 0.94 4.65 8.18
CA HIS A 238 1.19 5.70 7.21
C HIS A 238 1.11 7.14 7.77
N ASP A 239 0.04 7.47 8.50
CA ASP A 239 -0.18 8.84 9.02
C ASP A 239 0.42 9.10 10.39
N SER A 240 1.04 8.09 11.00
CA SER A 240 1.79 8.21 12.25
C SER A 240 3.30 8.23 12.02
N PHE A 241 3.77 7.96 10.80
CA PHE A 241 5.19 7.92 10.41
C PHE A 241 6.01 6.89 11.20
N ASP A 242 5.40 5.78 11.55
CA ASP A 242 6.02 4.72 12.33
C ASP A 242 5.60 3.32 11.88
N VAL A 243 6.24 2.33 12.46
CA VAL A 243 5.83 0.93 12.41
C VAL A 243 5.48 0.51 13.83
N THR A 244 4.29 -0.03 14.01
CA THR A 244 3.90 -0.65 15.27
C THR A 244 4.18 -2.15 15.23
N ALA A 245 5.08 -2.62 16.09
CA ALA A 245 5.24 -4.06 16.33
C ALA A 245 4.27 -4.52 17.39
N VAL A 246 3.53 -5.59 17.09
CA VAL A 246 2.56 -6.25 17.96
C VAL A 246 3.11 -7.64 18.31
N ASP A 247 3.27 -7.94 19.59
CA ASP A 247 3.59 -9.30 20.06
C ASP A 247 2.39 -10.21 19.80
N ALA A 248 2.55 -11.22 18.96
CA ALA A 248 1.47 -12.08 18.48
C ALA A 248 0.81 -12.91 19.61
N GLY A 249 1.54 -13.17 20.69
CA GLY A 249 1.01 -13.97 21.82
C GLY A 249 0.30 -13.14 22.90
N THR A 250 0.71 -11.88 23.09
CA THR A 250 0.22 -11.04 24.20
C THR A 250 -0.52 -9.79 23.73
N LEU A 251 -0.46 -9.46 22.45
CA LEU A 251 -1.00 -8.28 21.80
C LEU A 251 -0.43 -6.96 22.36
N LYS A 252 0.70 -7.01 23.02
CA LYS A 252 1.40 -5.81 23.44
C LYS A 252 2.07 -5.14 22.26
N THR A 253 1.96 -3.83 22.20
CA THR A 253 2.47 -3.03 21.11
C THR A 253 3.69 -2.20 21.52
N ARG A 254 4.58 -1.96 20.56
CA ARG A 254 5.66 -0.96 20.65
C ARG A 254 5.78 -0.26 19.32
N ARG A 255 5.87 1.05 19.36
CA ARG A 255 6.00 1.89 18.18
C ARG A 255 7.46 2.17 17.89
N MET A 256 7.82 2.11 16.61
CA MET A 256 9.15 2.41 16.11
C MET A 256 9.03 3.54 15.08
N GLU A 257 9.50 4.73 15.45
CA GLU A 257 9.49 5.87 14.56
C GLU A 257 10.47 5.63 13.40
N VAL A 258 9.98 5.71 12.17
CA VAL A 258 10.81 5.64 10.97
C VAL A 258 11.24 7.03 10.49
N ALA A 259 10.86 8.08 11.23
CA ALA A 259 11.41 9.42 11.14
C ALA A 259 12.92 9.42 11.53
N PRO A 260 13.67 10.45 11.21
CA PRO A 260 13.25 11.81 10.82
C PRO A 260 12.73 11.92 9.39
N TYR A 261 12.67 10.84 8.66
CA TYR A 261 12.36 10.86 7.24
C TYR A 261 10.89 11.23 6.97
N GLY A 262 9.97 10.69 7.76
CA GLY A 262 8.56 10.97 7.64
C GLY A 262 8.10 12.29 8.28
N THR A 263 8.83 12.81 9.27
CA THR A 263 8.43 13.99 10.03
C THR A 263 9.13 15.28 9.62
N GLU A 264 10.11 15.25 8.73
CA GLU A 264 10.87 16.42 8.29
C GLU A 264 10.02 17.54 7.70
N GLY A 265 8.81 17.28 7.28
CA GLY A 265 7.85 18.28 6.83
C GLY A 265 6.65 18.50 7.77
N GLY A 266 6.58 17.80 8.90
CA GLY A 266 5.45 17.84 9.82
C GLY A 266 4.19 17.16 9.26
N PRO A 267 3.03 17.39 9.89
CA PRO A 267 1.75 16.83 9.41
C PRO A 267 1.42 17.30 8.00
N GLY A 268 1.51 16.49 7.02
CA GLY A 268 1.36 16.82 5.59
C GLY A 268 2.64 16.59 4.79
N SER A 269 3.70 16.09 5.44
CA SER A 269 4.86 15.56 4.73
C SER A 269 4.43 14.42 3.81
N TRP A 270 5.01 14.37 2.64
CA TRP A 270 4.83 13.28 1.67
C TRP A 270 5.72 12.07 1.98
N LEU A 271 6.74 12.25 2.82
CA LEU A 271 7.68 11.20 3.22
C LEU A 271 7.04 10.27 4.25
N LYS A 272 6.08 9.47 3.83
CA LYS A 272 5.32 8.55 4.67
C LYS A 272 5.60 7.10 4.29
N PRO A 273 5.68 6.18 5.27
CA PRO A 273 5.76 4.76 4.95
C PRO A 273 4.41 4.29 4.36
N HIS A 274 4.45 3.56 3.24
CA HIS A 274 3.27 2.93 2.66
C HIS A 274 3.30 1.43 2.89
N TYR A 275 4.31 0.77 2.38
CA TYR A 275 4.49 -0.67 2.43
C TYR A 275 5.84 -1.02 3.02
N ALA A 276 5.93 -2.18 3.61
CA ALA A 276 7.15 -2.80 4.07
C ALA A 276 7.29 -4.21 3.49
N VAL A 277 8.48 -4.77 3.57
CA VAL A 277 8.73 -6.20 3.33
C VAL A 277 9.66 -6.70 4.41
N VAL A 278 9.32 -7.80 5.06
CA VAL A 278 10.20 -8.45 5.99
C VAL A 278 11.27 -9.25 5.25
N ARG A 279 12.52 -8.94 5.49
CA ARG A 279 13.65 -9.71 4.94
C ARG A 279 13.87 -11.00 5.74
N PRO A 280 13.72 -12.18 5.12
CA PRO A 280 13.71 -13.45 5.86
C PRO A 280 15.02 -13.77 6.57
N GLU A 281 16.18 -13.31 6.05
CA GLU A 281 17.50 -13.67 6.54
C GLU A 281 17.81 -13.07 7.92
N ASP A 282 17.29 -11.88 8.22
CA ASP A 282 17.60 -11.16 9.46
C ASP A 282 16.36 -10.54 10.14
N GLY A 283 15.17 -10.70 9.57
CA GLY A 283 13.91 -10.20 10.12
C GLY A 283 13.75 -8.68 10.04
N LYS A 284 14.62 -7.97 9.32
CA LYS A 284 14.50 -6.52 9.15
C LYS A 284 13.42 -6.15 8.16
N LEU A 285 12.79 -5.00 8.40
CA LEU A 285 11.83 -4.45 7.48
C LEU A 285 12.51 -3.51 6.49
N LEU A 286 12.18 -3.69 5.23
CA LEU A 286 12.59 -2.83 4.12
C LEU A 286 11.42 -1.94 3.78
N LEU A 287 11.55 -0.63 3.97
CA LEU A 287 10.51 0.37 3.70
C LEU A 287 11.01 1.33 2.62
N PRO A 288 10.51 1.22 1.39
CA PRO A 288 10.80 2.20 0.34
C PRO A 288 10.16 3.55 0.66
N PHE A 289 10.91 4.63 0.43
CA PHE A 289 10.46 6.02 0.62
C PHE A 289 10.85 6.87 -0.59
N GLU A 290 10.14 7.97 -0.76
CA GLU A 290 10.52 9.01 -1.72
C GLU A 290 11.90 9.59 -1.41
N GLY A 291 12.48 10.25 -2.40
CA GLY A 291 13.79 10.89 -2.28
C GLY A 291 14.94 9.90 -2.32
N GLU A 292 14.83 8.88 -3.16
CA GLU A 292 15.88 7.88 -3.39
C GLU A 292 16.29 7.12 -2.12
N ARG A 293 15.32 6.69 -1.28
CA ARG A 293 15.59 6.09 0.04
C ARG A 293 14.93 4.73 0.22
N LEU A 294 15.69 3.83 0.82
CA LEU A 294 15.20 2.59 1.42
C LEU A 294 15.52 2.62 2.91
N ALA A 295 14.51 2.73 3.74
CA ALA A 295 14.70 2.58 5.18
C ALA A 295 14.78 1.09 5.53
N VAL A 296 15.81 0.73 6.28
CA VAL A 296 16.01 -0.62 6.81
C VAL A 296 15.84 -0.55 8.32
N LEU A 297 14.67 -0.95 8.79
CA LEU A 297 14.33 -0.96 10.22
C LEU A 297 14.69 -2.31 10.84
N ASP A 298 15.46 -2.27 11.91
CA ASP A 298 15.69 -3.43 12.77
C ASP A 298 14.61 -3.47 13.87
N PRO A 299 13.62 -4.38 13.80
CA PRO A 299 12.55 -4.40 14.77
C PRO A 299 13.01 -4.78 16.18
N GLY A 300 14.13 -5.50 16.32
CA GLY A 300 14.67 -5.87 17.63
C GLY A 300 15.24 -4.70 18.42
N THR A 301 15.80 -3.70 17.72
CA THR A 301 16.44 -2.53 18.33
C THR A 301 15.67 -1.24 18.12
N GLY A 302 14.82 -1.17 17.08
CA GLY A 302 14.17 0.06 16.61
C GLY A 302 15.10 0.97 15.83
N GLU A 303 16.31 0.53 15.49
CA GLU A 303 17.26 1.32 14.70
C GLU A 303 16.85 1.33 13.23
N VAL A 304 16.95 2.50 12.60
CA VAL A 304 16.70 2.71 11.17
C VAL A 304 18.00 3.09 10.48
N ALA A 305 18.40 2.29 9.50
CA ALA A 305 19.47 2.63 8.56
C ALA A 305 18.85 3.07 7.24
N ILE A 306 19.48 4.04 6.56
CA ILE A 306 19.04 4.48 5.23
C ILE A 306 20.04 3.98 4.19
N GLU A 307 19.50 3.25 3.23
CA GLU A 307 20.17 2.92 1.99
C GLU A 307 19.68 3.84 0.88
N ARG A 308 20.50 4.07 -0.13
CA ARG A 308 20.10 4.83 -1.30
C ARG A 308 19.37 3.91 -2.28
N MET A 309 18.24 4.38 -2.81
CA MET A 309 17.58 3.88 -4.01
C MET A 309 17.77 4.88 -5.15
N THR A 310 17.68 4.39 -6.39
CA THR A 310 17.88 5.25 -7.58
C THR A 310 16.59 5.96 -7.99
N ALA A 311 15.44 5.27 -7.92
CA ALA A 311 14.15 5.86 -8.30
C ALA A 311 13.66 6.88 -7.28
N ASN A 312 13.37 8.09 -7.76
CA ASN A 312 12.76 9.16 -6.98
C ASN A 312 11.30 9.35 -7.39
N THR A 313 10.45 8.46 -6.94
CA THR A 313 9.01 8.47 -7.21
C THR A 313 8.26 8.13 -5.94
N HIS A 314 6.95 8.37 -5.91
CA HIS A 314 6.12 7.99 -4.78
C HIS A 314 6.08 6.46 -4.64
N GLN A 315 6.68 5.95 -3.60
CA GLN A 315 6.88 4.51 -3.41
C GLN A 315 5.64 3.88 -2.76
N HIS A 316 5.15 2.80 -3.37
CA HIS A 316 4.01 2.02 -2.88
C HIS A 316 4.41 0.56 -2.65
N GLY A 317 3.71 -0.39 -3.28
CA GLY A 317 3.89 -1.81 -3.05
C GLY A 317 5.32 -2.29 -3.21
N ALA A 318 5.69 -3.24 -2.39
CA ALA A 318 7.01 -3.86 -2.44
C ALA A 318 6.90 -5.37 -2.26
N ALA A 319 7.76 -6.12 -2.90
CA ALA A 319 7.87 -7.57 -2.72
C ALA A 319 9.33 -8.01 -2.74
N LEU A 320 9.65 -9.00 -1.93
CA LEU A 320 10.94 -9.66 -1.93
C LEU A 320 10.81 -11.00 -2.65
N ALA A 321 11.52 -11.14 -3.77
CA ALA A 321 11.56 -12.39 -4.52
C ALA A 321 12.34 -13.48 -3.74
N PRO A 322 12.10 -14.78 -4.01
CA PRO A 322 12.83 -15.87 -3.34
C PRO A 322 14.35 -15.83 -3.46
N ASP A 323 14.89 -15.20 -4.49
CA ASP A 323 16.34 -15.01 -4.68
C ASP A 323 16.90 -13.77 -3.96
N GLY A 324 16.05 -13.04 -3.21
CA GLY A 324 16.38 -11.83 -2.48
C GLY A 324 16.33 -10.54 -3.31
N THR A 325 15.85 -10.59 -4.54
CA THR A 325 15.59 -9.39 -5.34
C THR A 325 14.41 -8.62 -4.76
N LEU A 326 14.63 -7.35 -4.40
CA LEU A 326 13.58 -6.44 -3.96
C LEU A 326 12.95 -5.75 -5.18
N VAL A 327 11.63 -5.82 -5.27
CA VAL A 327 10.84 -5.16 -6.30
C VAL A 327 9.97 -4.11 -5.65
N VAL A 328 10.01 -2.86 -6.14
CA VAL A 328 9.29 -1.73 -5.56
C VAL A 328 8.52 -0.98 -6.63
N VAL A 329 7.26 -0.72 -6.35
CA VAL A 329 6.36 0.02 -7.23
C VAL A 329 6.47 1.52 -6.94
N GLY A 330 6.79 2.29 -7.96
CA GLY A 330 6.75 3.74 -7.94
C GLY A 330 5.55 4.25 -8.75
N THR A 331 4.66 4.99 -8.09
CA THR A 331 3.37 5.41 -8.69
C THR A 331 3.46 6.68 -9.51
N GLY A 332 4.59 7.35 -9.49
CA GLY A 332 4.80 8.60 -10.21
C GLY A 332 4.97 9.81 -9.29
N PRO A 333 5.00 11.03 -9.85
CA PRO A 333 5.39 12.21 -9.11
C PRO A 333 4.33 12.68 -8.11
N ILE A 334 4.78 13.07 -6.92
CA ILE A 334 4.03 13.90 -5.98
C ILE A 334 4.56 15.34 -6.01
N GLY A 335 5.86 15.48 -6.04
CA GLY A 335 6.57 16.74 -6.08
C GLY A 335 7.07 17.10 -7.49
N PRO A 336 7.58 18.31 -7.68
CA PRO A 336 8.04 18.76 -8.98
C PRO A 336 9.36 18.11 -9.46
N ASP A 337 10.08 17.50 -8.56
CA ASP A 337 11.38 16.86 -8.81
C ASP A 337 11.29 15.33 -8.86
N ASP A 338 10.08 14.76 -8.71
CA ASP A 338 9.87 13.33 -8.74
C ASP A 338 9.77 12.80 -10.17
N GLU A 339 10.13 11.53 -10.33
CA GLU A 339 10.16 10.82 -11.60
C GLU A 339 8.81 10.19 -11.94
N ASP A 340 8.65 9.79 -13.19
CA ASP A 340 7.47 9.10 -13.71
C ASP A 340 7.27 7.70 -13.07
N PRO A 341 6.08 7.09 -13.22
CA PRO A 341 5.79 5.74 -12.71
C PRO A 341 6.83 4.71 -13.17
N SER A 342 7.29 3.89 -12.24
CA SER A 342 8.32 2.90 -12.52
C SER A 342 8.29 1.71 -11.56
N LEU A 343 8.89 0.60 -11.97
CA LEU A 343 9.21 -0.54 -11.11
C LEU A 343 10.70 -0.56 -10.86
N THR A 344 11.13 -0.44 -9.62
CA THR A 344 12.52 -0.64 -9.23
C THR A 344 12.76 -2.12 -8.97
N VAL A 345 13.74 -2.69 -9.65
CA VAL A 345 14.23 -4.06 -9.45
C VAL A 345 15.63 -3.98 -8.86
N ARG A 346 15.76 -4.29 -7.56
CA ARG A 346 17.01 -4.19 -6.80
C ARG A 346 17.51 -5.58 -6.41
N THR A 347 18.65 -5.97 -6.96
CA THR A 347 19.29 -7.25 -6.63
C THR A 347 19.89 -7.23 -5.21
N PRO A 348 20.19 -8.40 -4.58
CA PRO A 348 20.77 -8.46 -3.25
C PRO A 348 22.12 -7.76 -3.10
N ASP A 349 22.90 -7.62 -4.19
CA ASP A 349 24.16 -6.86 -4.22
C ASP A 349 23.96 -5.33 -4.39
N GLY A 350 22.69 -4.87 -4.39
CA GLY A 350 22.31 -3.46 -4.41
C GLY A 350 22.32 -2.82 -5.80
N LYS A 351 22.44 -3.59 -6.87
CA LYS A 351 22.27 -3.05 -8.22
C LYS A 351 20.78 -2.87 -8.52
N GLU A 352 20.46 -1.78 -9.20
CA GLU A 352 19.10 -1.44 -9.54
C GLU A 352 18.90 -1.32 -11.05
N ARG A 353 17.73 -1.78 -11.48
CA ARG A 353 17.16 -1.53 -12.78
C ARG A 353 15.80 -0.85 -12.61
N ILE A 354 15.60 0.25 -13.32
CA ILE A 354 14.33 0.98 -13.32
C ILE A 354 13.58 0.60 -14.61
N VAL A 355 12.39 0.03 -14.45
CA VAL A 355 11.50 -0.34 -15.55
C VAL A 355 10.39 0.70 -15.61
N PRO A 356 10.30 1.53 -16.68
CA PRO A 356 9.20 2.47 -16.83
C PRO A 356 7.84 1.77 -16.87
N LEU A 357 6.85 2.35 -16.22
CA LEU A 357 5.46 1.89 -16.26
C LEU A 357 4.60 2.92 -16.99
N ASP A 358 3.52 2.47 -17.62
CA ASP A 358 2.65 3.30 -18.43
C ASP A 358 1.63 4.13 -17.62
N GLY A 359 1.68 4.07 -16.32
CA GLY A 359 0.82 4.80 -15.40
C GLY A 359 1.03 4.37 -13.95
N PRO A 360 0.27 4.95 -13.01
CA PRO A 360 0.32 4.59 -11.61
C PRO A 360 -0.03 3.12 -11.39
N HIS A 361 0.70 2.49 -10.50
CA HIS A 361 0.50 1.10 -10.05
C HIS A 361 0.54 1.06 -8.52
N GLU A 362 -0.01 0.00 -7.91
CA GLU A 362 -0.18 -0.04 -6.45
C GLU A 362 0.64 -1.13 -5.79
N ASP A 363 0.43 -2.38 -6.16
CA ASP A 363 1.01 -3.53 -5.46
C ASP A 363 1.68 -4.50 -6.43
N VAL A 364 2.50 -5.42 -5.91
CA VAL A 364 3.27 -6.34 -6.73
C VAL A 364 3.39 -7.72 -6.07
N ALA A 365 3.22 -8.77 -6.88
CA ALA A 365 3.59 -10.13 -6.52
C ALA A 365 4.69 -10.65 -7.46
N VAL A 366 5.60 -11.45 -6.92
CA VAL A 366 6.71 -12.04 -7.68
C VAL A 366 6.54 -13.55 -7.76
N SER A 367 6.77 -14.10 -8.93
CA SER A 367 6.71 -15.56 -9.17
C SER A 367 7.73 -16.33 -8.32
N ALA A 368 7.40 -17.57 -7.97
CA ALA A 368 8.22 -18.42 -7.12
C ALA A 368 9.62 -18.73 -7.70
N ASP A 369 9.81 -18.54 -9.01
CA ASP A 369 11.10 -18.68 -9.69
C ASP A 369 11.88 -17.36 -9.79
N SER A 370 11.40 -16.30 -9.14
CA SER A 370 11.98 -14.94 -9.12
C SER A 370 12.10 -14.29 -10.51
N ARG A 371 11.33 -14.73 -11.51
CA ARG A 371 11.48 -14.26 -12.90
C ARG A 371 10.46 -13.22 -13.31
N THR A 372 9.27 -13.24 -12.72
CA THR A 372 8.15 -12.42 -13.18
C THR A 372 7.55 -11.63 -12.04
N ALA A 373 7.43 -10.32 -12.24
CA ALA A 373 6.62 -9.46 -11.38
C ALA A 373 5.24 -9.22 -12.03
N TYR A 374 4.20 -9.28 -11.22
CA TYR A 374 2.83 -8.95 -11.57
C TYR A 374 2.42 -7.73 -10.77
N VAL A 375 2.25 -6.60 -11.44
CA VAL A 375 2.06 -5.28 -10.83
C VAL A 375 0.64 -4.82 -11.09
N THR A 376 -0.13 -4.54 -10.04
CA THR A 376 -1.54 -4.11 -10.18
C THR A 376 -1.65 -2.67 -10.63
N GLY A 377 -2.68 -2.35 -11.44
CA GLY A 377 -2.93 -1.03 -11.98
C GLY A 377 -3.22 0.05 -10.95
N GLY A 378 -3.80 -0.35 -9.84
CA GLY A 378 -3.86 0.42 -8.62
C GLY A 378 -4.71 1.68 -8.61
N PHE A 379 -4.65 2.30 -7.46
CA PHE A 379 -5.32 3.54 -7.16
C PHE A 379 -4.34 4.52 -6.53
N THR A 380 -4.15 5.64 -7.14
CA THR A 380 -3.41 6.74 -6.55
C THR A 380 -4.20 8.02 -6.69
N ARG A 381 -3.84 9.01 -5.92
CA ARG A 381 -4.37 10.35 -5.98
C ARG A 381 -4.27 10.96 -7.38
N ASP A 382 -3.22 10.64 -8.12
CA ASP A 382 -2.88 11.24 -9.41
C ASP A 382 -3.34 10.41 -10.61
N GLY A 383 -4.03 9.31 -10.35
CA GLY A 383 -4.58 8.43 -11.38
C GLY A 383 -4.78 7.00 -10.90
N TYR A 384 -5.27 6.18 -11.77
CA TYR A 384 -5.40 4.74 -11.55
C TYR A 384 -5.38 4.01 -12.89
N GLY A 385 -4.94 2.77 -12.86
CA GLY A 385 -5.01 1.87 -14.00
C GLY A 385 -5.87 0.66 -13.70
N ASP A 386 -6.49 0.11 -14.72
CA ASP A 386 -7.13 -1.20 -14.63
C ASP A 386 -6.12 -2.26 -15.09
N GLY A 387 -6.29 -3.50 -14.63
CA GLY A 387 -5.47 -4.60 -15.09
C GLY A 387 -4.14 -4.77 -14.34
N ILE A 388 -3.30 -5.63 -14.88
CA ILE A 388 -2.01 -6.03 -14.30
C ILE A 388 -0.94 -5.80 -15.35
N THR A 389 0.20 -5.26 -14.94
CA THR A 389 1.40 -5.19 -15.79
C THR A 389 2.36 -6.32 -15.41
N VAL A 390 2.77 -7.11 -16.39
CA VAL A 390 3.70 -8.23 -16.23
C VAL A 390 5.08 -7.80 -16.67
N VAL A 391 6.06 -7.94 -15.78
CA VAL A 391 7.44 -7.54 -16.02
C VAL A 391 8.37 -8.74 -15.87
N ASP A 392 9.23 -8.98 -16.84
CA ASP A 392 10.33 -9.94 -16.73
C ASP A 392 11.46 -9.31 -15.88
N LEU A 393 11.81 -9.95 -14.78
CA LEU A 393 12.82 -9.44 -13.86
C LEU A 393 14.26 -9.69 -14.32
N HIS A 394 14.47 -10.55 -15.29
CA HIS A 394 15.79 -10.96 -15.78
C HIS A 394 16.10 -10.51 -17.21
N ASP A 395 15.10 -10.21 -18.01
CA ASP A 395 15.26 -9.79 -19.40
C ASP A 395 14.94 -8.30 -19.54
N GLU A 396 15.99 -7.50 -19.80
CA GLU A 396 15.88 -6.06 -19.95
C GLU A 396 15.30 -5.65 -21.33
N GLU A 397 15.31 -6.56 -22.30
CA GLU A 397 14.81 -6.31 -23.65
C GLU A 397 13.30 -6.60 -23.77
N ASN A 398 12.72 -7.33 -22.80
CA ASN A 398 11.28 -7.60 -22.76
C ASN A 398 10.50 -6.39 -22.26
N GLU A 399 9.67 -5.84 -23.13
CA GLU A 399 8.72 -4.80 -22.77
C GLU A 399 7.64 -5.33 -21.82
N PRO A 400 7.17 -4.55 -20.84
CA PRO A 400 6.07 -4.92 -19.96
C PRO A 400 4.79 -5.26 -20.75
N VAL A 401 4.07 -6.29 -20.32
CA VAL A 401 2.84 -6.75 -20.97
C VAL A 401 1.64 -6.52 -20.06
N ARG A 402 0.54 -5.99 -20.60
CA ARG A 402 -0.69 -5.82 -19.82
C ARG A 402 -1.61 -7.03 -19.93
N LEU A 403 -2.20 -7.39 -18.78
CA LEU A 403 -3.28 -8.36 -18.66
C LEU A 403 -4.54 -7.65 -18.16
N GLU A 404 -5.69 -8.10 -18.62
CA GLU A 404 -6.97 -7.66 -18.09
C GLU A 404 -7.19 -8.21 -16.67
N ALA A 405 -7.74 -7.39 -15.79
CA ALA A 405 -8.24 -7.73 -14.46
C ALA A 405 -9.49 -6.88 -14.18
N GLY A 406 -9.95 -6.84 -12.94
CA GLY A 406 -11.05 -5.95 -12.57
C GLY A 406 -10.65 -4.47 -12.52
N ASN A 407 -11.55 -3.65 -12.03
CA ASN A 407 -11.40 -2.20 -11.98
C ASN A 407 -10.61 -1.80 -10.73
N ARG A 408 -9.57 -0.99 -10.91
CA ARG A 408 -8.66 -0.52 -9.84
C ARG A 408 -8.14 -1.67 -8.98
N PRO A 409 -7.40 -2.61 -9.54
CA PRO A 409 -6.84 -3.70 -8.77
C PRO A 409 -5.78 -3.18 -7.79
N LEU A 410 -5.88 -3.58 -6.52
CA LEU A 410 -4.90 -3.28 -5.47
C LEU A 410 -4.13 -4.54 -5.10
N GLY A 411 -4.48 -5.21 -4.01
CA GLY A 411 -3.76 -6.40 -3.56
C GLY A 411 -3.73 -7.53 -4.59
N ILE A 412 -2.63 -8.26 -4.64
CA ILE A 412 -2.40 -9.37 -5.57
C ILE A 412 -1.68 -10.53 -4.88
N ALA A 413 -2.08 -11.76 -5.21
CA ALA A 413 -1.36 -12.97 -4.82
C ALA A 413 -1.33 -14.00 -5.94
N ILE A 414 -0.38 -14.92 -5.86
CA ILE A 414 -0.21 -16.06 -6.80
C ILE A 414 -0.67 -17.34 -6.12
N LEU A 415 -1.58 -18.10 -6.75
CA LEU A 415 -2.18 -19.34 -6.24
C LEU A 415 -1.36 -20.58 -6.58
#